data_b0a07b4e644bdd08b49a34cbebe154e8
#
_entry.id   b0a07b4e644bdd08b49a34cbebe154e8
#
_cell.length_a   1.000
_cell.length_b   1.000
_cell.length_c   1.000
_cell.angle_alpha   90.00
_cell.angle_beta   90.00
_cell.angle_gamma   90.00
#
_symmetry.space_group_name_H-M   'P 1'
#
loop_
_entity.id
_entity.type
_entity.pdbx_description
1 polymer ?
#
loop_
_entity_poly.entity_id
_entity_poly.type
_entity_poly.pdbx_seq_one_letter_code
_entity_poly.pdbx_strand_id
1 'polypeptide(L)'
;MTKPLIRTAQVKDFVSIQSIYAIEVREHTATFEITPPDIEEMTLRWRHITDMGLPYLVAELDGDVVGYAYASSYRSRPAYSHTVEDSVYVAREKHRQGLGRSLLTELIHRCRDLGKRQMIAIIGDSRHNASIRLHENAGFRHVGTLEQVGWK
;
A
#
# COMPACT_ATOMS: atom_id res chain seq x y z
N MET A 1 17.24 -8.67 16.85
CA MET A 1 16.04 -8.43 16.02
C MET A 1 16.43 -8.47 14.56
N THR A 2 15.72 -9.27 13.79
CA THR A 2 15.95 -9.37 12.35
C THR A 2 15.43 -8.12 11.65
N LYS A 3 16.24 -7.54 10.80
CA LYS A 3 15.85 -6.38 10.00
C LYS A 3 15.01 -6.84 8.80
N PRO A 4 13.88 -6.21 8.48
CA PRO A 4 13.09 -6.59 7.33
C PRO A 4 13.83 -6.30 6.02
N LEU A 5 13.65 -7.19 5.04
CA LEU A 5 14.11 -6.97 3.69
C LEU A 5 12.96 -6.38 2.87
N ILE A 6 13.16 -5.18 2.33
CA ILE A 6 12.21 -4.56 1.41
C ILE A 6 12.70 -4.83 -0.01
N ARG A 7 11.89 -5.50 -0.80
CA ARG A 7 12.25 -5.89 -2.18
C ARG A 7 11.04 -5.81 -3.11
N THR A 8 11.31 -5.84 -4.41
CA THR A 8 10.25 -5.90 -5.43
C THR A 8 9.47 -7.20 -5.29
N ALA A 9 8.16 -7.12 -5.40
CA ALA A 9 7.26 -8.27 -5.34
C ALA A 9 7.49 -9.22 -6.53
N GLN A 10 7.31 -10.50 -6.29
CA GLN A 10 7.36 -11.58 -7.28
C GLN A 10 6.03 -12.33 -7.26
N VAL A 11 5.74 -13.06 -8.32
CA VAL A 11 4.47 -13.79 -8.43
C VAL A 11 4.22 -14.74 -7.24
N LYS A 12 5.29 -15.37 -6.74
CA LYS A 12 5.18 -16.29 -5.58
C LYS A 12 4.71 -15.62 -4.30
N ASP A 13 4.83 -14.28 -4.21
CA ASP A 13 4.48 -13.55 -3.00
C ASP A 13 2.96 -13.37 -2.85
N PHE A 14 2.18 -13.62 -3.89
CA PHE A 14 0.76 -13.29 -3.91
C PHE A 14 -0.11 -14.21 -3.06
N VAL A 15 0.38 -15.36 -2.66
CA VAL A 15 -0.29 -16.16 -1.62
C VAL A 15 -0.33 -15.37 -0.31
N SER A 16 0.79 -14.82 0.11
CA SER A 16 0.88 -14.00 1.34
C SER A 16 0.19 -12.66 1.20
N ILE A 17 0.39 -11.98 0.07
CA ILE A 17 -0.23 -10.68 -0.21
C ILE A 17 -1.76 -10.79 -0.15
N GLN A 18 -2.32 -11.79 -0.82
CA GLN A 18 -3.76 -12.02 -0.82
C GLN A 18 -4.29 -12.31 0.59
N SER A 19 -3.58 -13.13 1.37
CA SER A 19 -3.96 -13.42 2.76
C SER A 19 -4.00 -12.16 3.62
N ILE A 20 -2.99 -11.31 3.51
CA ILE A 20 -2.93 -10.04 4.26
C ILE A 20 -4.12 -9.15 3.86
N TYR A 21 -4.36 -8.99 2.56
CA TYR A 21 -5.41 -8.12 2.07
C TYR A 21 -6.81 -8.64 2.38
N ALA A 22 -7.03 -9.95 2.29
CA ALA A 22 -8.33 -10.58 2.57
C ALA A 22 -8.82 -10.28 4.00
N ILE A 23 -7.92 -10.28 4.97
CA ILE A 23 -8.24 -9.92 6.35
C ILE A 23 -8.70 -8.46 6.44
N GLU A 24 -8.00 -7.56 5.76
CA GLU A 24 -8.38 -6.14 5.73
C GLU A 24 -9.76 -5.93 5.08
N VAL A 25 -10.04 -6.66 4.00
CA VAL A 25 -11.35 -6.59 3.33
C VAL A 25 -12.48 -7.07 4.23
N ARG A 26 -12.28 -8.20 4.91
CA ARG A 26 -13.34 -8.82 5.74
C ARG A 26 -13.56 -8.10 7.06
N GLU A 27 -12.51 -7.61 7.69
CA GLU A 27 -12.55 -7.25 9.12
C GLU A 27 -12.29 -5.77 9.39
N HIS A 28 -11.79 -5.01 8.42
CA HIS A 28 -11.30 -3.65 8.68
C HIS A 28 -11.75 -2.64 7.62
N THR A 29 -11.48 -1.36 7.90
CA THR A 29 -11.84 -0.23 7.04
C THR A 29 -10.65 0.39 6.31
N ALA A 30 -9.47 -0.23 6.36
CA ALA A 30 -8.29 0.21 5.62
C ALA A 30 -8.50 0.12 4.09
N THR A 31 -9.42 -0.73 3.66
CA THR A 31 -9.93 -0.79 2.29
C THR A 31 -11.46 -0.78 2.33
N PHE A 32 -12.07 -0.22 1.30
CA PHE A 32 -13.53 -0.20 1.16
C PHE A 32 -14.05 -1.37 0.32
N GLU A 33 -13.20 -2.27 -0.14
CA GLU A 33 -13.66 -3.51 -0.76
C GLU A 33 -14.42 -4.36 0.25
N ILE A 34 -15.47 -5.03 -0.20
CA ILE A 34 -16.37 -5.82 0.65
C ILE A 34 -16.12 -7.31 0.47
N THR A 35 -15.79 -7.74 -0.75
CA THR A 35 -15.49 -9.14 -1.07
C THR A 35 -13.99 -9.26 -1.38
N PRO A 36 -13.26 -10.13 -0.67
CA PRO A 36 -11.83 -10.28 -0.94
C PRO A 36 -11.58 -10.80 -2.36
N PRO A 37 -10.71 -10.13 -3.13
CA PRO A 37 -10.27 -10.69 -4.41
C PRO A 37 -9.44 -11.96 -4.17
N ASP A 38 -9.49 -12.88 -5.12
CA ASP A 38 -8.65 -14.07 -5.06
C ASP A 38 -7.21 -13.79 -5.52
N ILE A 39 -6.36 -14.81 -5.46
CA ILE A 39 -4.94 -14.68 -5.84
C ILE A 39 -4.81 -14.29 -7.33
N GLU A 40 -5.64 -14.85 -8.19
CA GLU A 40 -5.63 -14.55 -9.62
C GLU A 40 -5.93 -13.08 -9.88
N GLU A 41 -6.97 -12.53 -9.27
CA GLU A 41 -7.34 -11.12 -9.38
C GLU A 41 -6.26 -10.20 -8.81
N MET A 42 -5.70 -10.55 -7.65
CA MET A 42 -4.60 -9.78 -7.06
C MET A 42 -3.37 -9.76 -7.96
N THR A 43 -3.07 -10.88 -8.60
CA THR A 43 -1.94 -11.00 -9.54
C THR A 43 -2.18 -10.16 -10.80
N LEU A 44 -3.42 -10.12 -11.30
CA LEU A 44 -3.77 -9.25 -12.44
C LEU A 44 -3.60 -7.77 -12.10
N ARG A 45 -4.02 -7.35 -10.91
CA ARG A 45 -3.84 -5.97 -10.44
C ARG A 45 -2.36 -5.62 -10.34
N TRP A 46 -1.55 -6.52 -9.83
CA TRP A 46 -0.09 -6.36 -9.75
C TRP A 46 0.54 -6.18 -11.13
N ARG A 47 0.17 -7.03 -12.08
CA ARG A 47 0.69 -6.92 -13.45
C ARG A 47 0.32 -5.59 -14.10
N HIS A 48 -0.90 -5.13 -13.89
CA HIS A 48 -1.34 -3.84 -14.39
C HIS A 48 -0.45 -2.69 -13.84
N ILE A 49 -0.17 -2.71 -12.55
CA ILE A 49 0.69 -1.71 -11.89
C ILE A 49 2.12 -1.79 -12.42
N THR A 50 2.69 -2.98 -12.52
CA THR A 50 4.07 -3.17 -12.98
C THR A 50 4.24 -2.86 -14.47
N ASP A 51 3.23 -3.14 -15.28
CA ASP A 51 3.22 -2.78 -16.71
C ASP A 51 3.25 -1.26 -16.91
N MET A 52 2.73 -0.51 -15.95
CA MET A 52 2.81 0.95 -15.94
C MET A 52 4.16 1.48 -15.42
N GLY A 53 5.08 0.59 -15.07
CA GLY A 53 6.38 0.96 -14.52
C GLY A 53 6.36 1.39 -13.07
N LEU A 54 5.26 1.17 -12.34
CA LEU A 54 5.12 1.60 -10.95
C LEU A 54 5.61 0.52 -9.98
N PRO A 55 6.19 0.93 -8.83
CA PRO A 55 6.75 -0.02 -7.87
C PRO A 55 5.68 -0.79 -7.09
N TYR A 56 5.97 -2.05 -6.84
CA TYR A 56 5.17 -2.92 -5.98
C TYR A 56 6.15 -3.70 -5.10
N LEU A 57 6.11 -3.48 -3.79
CA LEU A 57 7.13 -3.92 -2.85
C LEU A 57 6.54 -4.87 -1.81
N VAL A 58 7.38 -5.78 -1.31
CA VAL A 58 7.07 -6.60 -0.15
C VAL A 58 8.10 -6.37 0.95
N ALA A 59 7.66 -6.57 2.18
CA ALA A 59 8.53 -6.66 3.35
C ALA A 59 8.63 -8.13 3.74
N GLU A 60 9.84 -8.65 3.72
CA GLU A 60 10.15 -10.01 4.11
C GLU A 60 10.87 -10.01 5.47
N LEU A 61 10.39 -10.82 6.39
CA LEU A 61 10.95 -10.97 7.72
C LEU A 61 11.10 -12.46 8.00
N ASP A 62 12.33 -12.90 8.26
CA ASP A 62 12.66 -14.31 8.52
C ASP A 62 12.14 -15.26 7.42
N GLY A 63 12.18 -14.82 6.17
CA GLY A 63 11.75 -15.59 5.00
C GLY A 63 10.27 -15.50 4.66
N ASP A 64 9.46 -14.83 5.49
CA ASP A 64 8.02 -14.69 5.27
C ASP A 64 7.68 -13.28 4.80
N VAL A 65 6.78 -13.18 3.84
CA VAL A 65 6.20 -11.89 3.43
C VAL A 65 5.18 -11.47 4.48
N VAL A 66 5.45 -10.35 5.15
CA VAL A 66 4.65 -9.86 6.29
C VAL A 66 4.02 -8.48 6.01
N GLY A 67 4.26 -7.92 4.85
CA GLY A 67 3.65 -6.66 4.44
C GLY A 67 3.96 -6.36 2.99
N TYR A 68 3.21 -5.42 2.41
CA TYR A 68 3.43 -4.98 1.04
C TYR A 68 2.97 -3.53 0.86
N ALA A 69 3.50 -2.90 -0.18
CA ALA A 69 3.12 -1.55 -0.55
C ALA A 69 3.27 -1.37 -2.05
N TYR A 70 2.42 -0.54 -2.63
CA TYR A 70 2.51 -0.23 -4.05
C TYR A 70 2.05 1.19 -4.34
N ALA A 71 2.47 1.71 -5.49
CA ALA A 71 1.96 2.95 -6.04
C ALA A 71 1.06 2.62 -7.23
N SER A 72 -0.04 3.34 -7.35
CA SER A 72 -0.93 3.26 -8.49
C SER A 72 -1.17 4.66 -9.06
N SER A 73 -1.69 4.73 -10.28
CA SER A 73 -2.07 6.01 -10.88
C SER A 73 -3.17 6.66 -10.06
N TYR A 74 -3.01 7.93 -9.73
CA TYR A 74 -4.05 8.66 -9.02
C TYR A 74 -5.30 8.83 -9.87
N ARG A 75 -5.13 9.31 -11.10
CA ARG A 75 -6.20 9.46 -12.09
C ARG A 75 -5.65 9.21 -13.48
N SER A 76 -6.53 8.84 -14.43
CA SER A 76 -6.11 8.37 -15.75
C SER A 76 -5.74 9.47 -16.73
N ARG A 77 -6.11 10.71 -16.49
CA ARG A 77 -5.80 11.79 -17.43
C ARG A 77 -4.31 12.11 -17.44
N PRO A 78 -3.71 12.39 -18.62
CA PRO A 78 -2.26 12.63 -18.72
C PRO A 78 -1.72 13.76 -17.82
N ALA A 79 -2.54 14.76 -17.50
CA ALA A 79 -2.14 15.83 -16.60
C ALA A 79 -1.82 15.34 -15.18
N TYR A 80 -2.29 14.15 -14.78
CA TYR A 80 -2.00 13.54 -13.49
C TYR A 80 -0.84 12.55 -13.53
N SER A 81 -0.10 12.46 -14.63
CA SER A 81 0.95 11.43 -14.82
C SER A 81 2.08 11.47 -13.79
N HIS A 82 2.30 12.61 -13.14
CA HIS A 82 3.33 12.75 -12.10
C HIS A 82 2.79 12.55 -10.68
N THR A 83 1.53 12.17 -10.53
CA THR A 83 0.87 11.94 -9.25
C THR A 83 0.52 10.47 -9.10
N VAL A 84 0.88 9.89 -7.97
CA VAL A 84 0.57 8.50 -7.63
C VAL A 84 -0.19 8.44 -6.32
N GLU A 85 -0.89 7.33 -6.10
CA GLU A 85 -1.54 7.00 -4.83
C GLU A 85 -0.79 5.83 -4.21
N ASP A 86 -0.53 5.88 -2.91
CA ASP A 86 0.11 4.77 -2.21
C ASP A 86 -0.91 3.86 -1.54
N SER A 87 -0.52 2.61 -1.38
CA SER A 87 -1.22 1.62 -0.57
C SER A 87 -0.19 0.86 0.25
N VAL A 88 -0.42 0.71 1.55
CA VAL A 88 0.50 0.02 2.48
C VAL A 88 -0.31 -0.88 3.38
N TYR A 89 0.05 -2.15 3.43
CA TYR A 89 -0.61 -3.15 4.28
C TYR A 89 0.43 -4.00 5.00
N VAL A 90 0.23 -4.22 6.29
CA VAL A 90 1.11 -5.04 7.13
C VAL A 90 0.26 -6.08 7.84
N ALA A 91 0.74 -7.32 7.90
CA ALA A 91 0.08 -8.38 8.64
C ALA A 91 -0.14 -7.95 10.10
N ARG A 92 -1.35 -8.22 10.62
CA ARG A 92 -1.78 -7.71 11.95
C ARG A 92 -0.84 -8.12 13.08
N GLU A 93 -0.38 -9.36 13.07
CA GLU A 93 0.54 -9.89 14.07
C GLU A 93 1.93 -9.25 14.01
N LYS A 94 2.22 -8.49 12.96
CA LYS A 94 3.51 -7.81 12.75
C LYS A 94 3.39 -6.29 12.86
N HIS A 95 2.28 -5.76 13.34
CA HIS A 95 2.13 -4.34 13.56
C HIS A 95 3.11 -3.82 14.64
N ARG A 96 3.43 -2.53 14.60
CA ARG A 96 4.30 -1.83 15.55
C ARG A 96 5.77 -2.27 15.49
N GLN A 97 6.21 -2.85 14.38
CA GLN A 97 7.62 -3.25 14.17
C GLN A 97 8.34 -2.37 13.13
N GLY A 98 7.72 -1.26 12.72
CA GLY A 98 8.32 -0.35 11.75
C GLY A 98 8.23 -0.81 10.30
N LEU A 99 7.48 -1.87 9.99
CA LEU A 99 7.37 -2.43 8.65
C LEU A 99 6.68 -1.47 7.69
N GLY A 100 5.57 -0.86 8.11
CA GLY A 100 4.86 0.13 7.31
C GLY A 100 5.73 1.32 6.96
N ARG A 101 6.51 1.80 7.92
CA ARG A 101 7.46 2.90 7.72
C ARG A 101 8.55 2.53 6.71
N SER A 102 9.12 1.34 6.83
CA SER A 102 10.16 0.86 5.90
C SER A 102 9.61 0.72 4.49
N LEU A 103 8.42 0.15 4.34
CA LEU A 103 7.75 0.01 3.05
C LEU A 103 7.44 1.38 2.42
N LEU A 104 6.83 2.28 3.17
CA LEU A 104 6.45 3.59 2.66
C LEU A 104 7.67 4.44 2.28
N THR A 105 8.72 4.41 3.10
CA THR A 105 9.96 5.13 2.81
C THR A 105 10.58 4.65 1.50
N GLU A 106 10.68 3.35 1.30
CA GLU A 106 11.24 2.79 0.07
C GLU A 106 10.34 3.09 -1.15
N LEU A 107 9.02 3.02 -0.96
CA LEU A 107 8.07 3.35 -2.01
C LEU A 107 8.23 4.81 -2.48
N ILE A 108 8.35 5.73 -1.53
CA ILE A 108 8.57 7.15 -1.83
C ILE A 108 9.86 7.33 -2.63
N HIS A 109 10.95 6.69 -2.20
CA HIS A 109 12.23 6.77 -2.91
C HIS A 109 12.12 6.27 -4.35
N ARG A 110 11.50 5.13 -4.56
CA ARG A 110 11.36 4.56 -5.91
C ARG A 110 10.47 5.42 -6.80
N CYS A 111 9.39 5.97 -6.28
CA CYS A 111 8.53 6.88 -7.05
C CYS A 111 9.26 8.18 -7.39
N ARG A 112 10.07 8.70 -6.48
CA ARG A 112 10.91 9.88 -6.76
C ARG A 112 11.89 9.61 -7.89
N ASP A 113 12.55 8.46 -7.87
CA ASP A 113 13.51 8.05 -8.91
C ASP A 113 12.84 7.91 -10.28
N LEU A 114 11.53 7.59 -10.30
CA LEU A 114 10.73 7.53 -11.52
C LEU A 114 10.23 8.91 -11.99
N GLY A 115 10.59 9.99 -11.28
CA GLY A 115 10.15 11.33 -11.63
C GLY A 115 8.77 11.70 -11.14
N LYS A 116 8.17 10.92 -10.26
CA LYS A 116 6.87 11.28 -9.67
C LYS A 116 7.06 12.45 -8.70
N ARG A 117 6.09 13.35 -8.68
CA ARG A 117 6.17 14.62 -7.94
C ARG A 117 5.26 14.67 -6.73
N GLN A 118 4.13 13.97 -6.78
CA GLN A 118 3.15 13.94 -5.69
C GLN A 118 2.74 12.51 -5.39
N MET A 119 2.60 12.23 -4.12
CA MET A 119 2.02 10.97 -3.65
C MET A 119 0.84 11.30 -2.75
N ILE A 120 -0.31 10.73 -3.05
CA ILE A 120 -1.56 10.94 -2.31
C ILE A 120 -1.86 9.67 -1.54
N ALA A 121 -2.19 9.84 -0.26
CA ALA A 121 -2.69 8.77 0.59
C ALA A 121 -4.17 8.96 0.81
N ILE A 122 -4.96 7.94 0.49
CA ILE A 122 -6.40 7.92 0.78
C ILE A 122 -6.61 6.93 1.92
N ILE A 123 -7.02 7.46 3.07
CA ILE A 123 -7.21 6.67 4.28
C ILE A 123 -8.71 6.53 4.51
N GLY A 124 -9.19 5.29 4.50
CA GLY A 124 -10.61 4.98 4.46
C GLY A 124 -11.41 5.32 5.71
N ASP A 125 -10.76 5.56 6.84
CA ASP A 125 -11.43 5.88 8.10
C ASP A 125 -10.65 6.96 8.83
N SER A 126 -11.31 8.09 9.13
CA SER A 126 -10.68 9.21 9.84
C SER A 126 -10.22 8.85 11.27
N ARG A 127 -10.67 7.71 11.80
CA ARG A 127 -10.26 7.19 13.11
C ARG A 127 -9.06 6.23 12.99
N HIS A 128 -8.57 5.95 11.80
CA HIS A 128 -7.43 5.06 11.57
C HIS A 128 -6.12 5.78 11.87
N ASN A 129 -5.89 6.07 13.16
CA ASN A 129 -4.79 6.90 13.62
C ASN A 129 -3.40 6.35 13.27
N ALA A 130 -3.24 5.03 13.24
CA ALA A 130 -1.96 4.41 12.90
C ALA A 130 -1.53 4.74 11.46
N SER A 131 -2.46 4.66 10.50
CA SER A 131 -2.18 5.01 9.10
C SER A 131 -1.95 6.51 8.93
N ILE A 132 -2.75 7.34 9.61
CA ILE A 132 -2.57 8.79 9.57
C ILE A 132 -1.17 9.17 10.09
N ARG A 133 -0.77 8.65 11.25
CA ARG A 133 0.57 8.92 11.81
C ARG A 133 1.70 8.39 10.94
N LEU A 134 1.52 7.21 10.35
CA LEU A 134 2.49 6.64 9.43
C LEU A 134 2.78 7.62 8.28
N HIS A 135 1.74 8.17 7.69
CA HIS A 135 1.86 9.08 6.56
C HIS A 135 2.40 10.45 7.00
N GLU A 136 1.91 10.99 8.11
CA GLU A 136 2.43 12.26 8.65
C GLU A 136 3.93 12.17 8.95
N ASN A 137 4.36 11.08 9.58
CA ASN A 137 5.77 10.85 9.89
C ASN A 137 6.64 10.67 8.64
N ALA A 138 6.05 10.31 7.52
CA ALA A 138 6.74 10.21 6.23
C ALA A 138 6.75 11.52 5.45
N GLY A 139 6.17 12.59 5.99
CA GLY A 139 6.15 13.92 5.38
C GLY A 139 4.85 14.28 4.67
N PHE A 140 3.81 13.44 4.75
CA PHE A 140 2.49 13.78 4.23
C PHE A 140 1.82 14.80 5.15
N ARG A 141 1.03 15.70 4.57
CA ARG A 141 0.17 16.60 5.34
C ARG A 141 -1.30 16.29 5.04
N HIS A 142 -2.14 16.46 6.03
CA HIS A 142 -3.58 16.29 5.89
C HIS A 142 -4.14 17.42 5.03
N VAL A 143 -4.83 17.08 3.93
CA VAL A 143 -5.41 18.07 3.01
C VAL A 143 -6.92 18.17 3.12
N GLY A 144 -7.59 17.18 3.65
CA GLY A 144 -9.03 17.24 3.85
C GLY A 144 -9.65 15.90 4.20
N THR A 145 -10.91 15.94 4.54
CA THR A 145 -11.74 14.77 4.85
C THR A 145 -13.00 14.81 4.01
N LEU A 146 -13.25 13.73 3.26
CA LEU A 146 -14.52 13.55 2.55
C LEU A 146 -15.46 12.79 3.48
N GLU A 147 -16.47 13.48 3.99
CA GLU A 147 -17.38 12.91 4.96
C GLU A 147 -18.44 12.02 4.30
N GLN A 148 -18.66 10.85 4.88
CA GLN A 148 -19.77 9.94 4.52
C GLN A 148 -19.80 9.50 3.05
N VAL A 149 -18.64 9.43 2.41
CA VAL A 149 -18.55 9.03 0.98
C VAL A 149 -18.56 7.52 0.78
N GLY A 150 -18.32 6.75 1.83
CA GLY A 150 -18.34 5.28 1.77
C GLY A 150 -18.95 4.70 3.04
N TRP A 151 -19.47 3.49 2.91
CA TRP A 151 -20.06 2.73 4.00
C TRP A 151 -19.63 1.26 3.92
N LYS A 152 -19.13 0.73 5.04
CA LYS A 152 -18.66 -0.65 5.11
C LYS A 152 -19.01 -1.32 6.44
#